data_cd5e98ecd48ef44e278e755780e77166
#
_entry.id   cd5e98ecd48ef44e278e755780e77166
#
_cell.length_a   1.000
_cell.length_b   1.000
_cell.length_c   1.000
_cell.angle_alpha   90.00
_cell.angle_beta   90.00
_cell.angle_gamma   90.00
#
_symmetry.space_group_name_H-M   'P 1'
#
loop_
_entity.id
_entity.type
_entity.pdbx_description
1 polymer ?
#
loop_
_entity_poly.entity_id
_entity_poly.type
_entity_poly.pdbx_seq_one_letter_code
_entity_poly.pdbx_strand_id
1 'polypeptide(L)'
;MPMAQESMKFSLIRLNNFMRDRTLKGLEGTDLKASFTPVLAALGDTDGLTVSELSHITGLDKSNITRNIQQLSELGYIVKDSRNSPIILTRKGKDAADLIMKIQREAYDELISCLDDDERRMFIGVAAKVFRSIEGKGF
;
A
#
# COMPACT_ATOMS: atom_id res chain seq x y z
N MET A 1 -6.71 -29.36 15.69
CA MET A 1 -6.10 -29.50 14.36
C MET A 1 -4.70 -28.91 14.40
N PRO A 2 -3.67 -29.66 14.06
CA PRO A 2 -2.29 -29.16 14.06
C PRO A 2 -2.02 -28.11 12.98
N MET A 3 -3.03 -27.67 12.32
CA MET A 3 -2.94 -26.89 11.08
C MET A 3 -3.16 -25.40 11.25
N ALA A 4 -3.39 -24.91 12.47
CA ALA A 4 -3.72 -23.49 12.65
C ALA A 4 -2.56 -22.58 12.24
N GLN A 5 -1.32 -22.92 12.58
CA GLN A 5 -0.16 -22.08 12.24
C GLN A 5 0.23 -22.18 10.76
N GLU A 6 0.23 -23.39 10.21
CA GLU A 6 0.50 -23.58 8.78
C GLU A 6 -0.62 -22.99 7.94
N SER A 7 -1.87 -23.17 8.36
CA SER A 7 -3.03 -22.57 7.73
C SER A 7 -2.94 -21.03 7.73
N MET A 8 -2.48 -20.43 8.83
CA MET A 8 -2.27 -18.98 8.93
C MET A 8 -1.23 -18.50 7.91
N LYS A 9 -0.11 -19.22 7.79
CA LYS A 9 0.95 -18.89 6.83
C LYS A 9 0.42 -18.85 5.40
N PHE A 10 -0.29 -19.88 4.98
CA PHE A 10 -0.89 -19.93 3.65
C PHE A 10 -2.00 -18.89 3.47
N SER A 11 -2.77 -18.62 4.51
CA SER A 11 -3.82 -17.60 4.48
C SER A 11 -3.24 -16.21 4.22
N LEU A 12 -2.12 -15.86 4.84
CA LEU A 12 -1.46 -14.58 4.61
C LEU A 12 -0.95 -14.43 3.17
N ILE A 13 -0.39 -15.51 2.61
CA ILE A 13 0.05 -15.53 1.21
C ILE A 13 -1.14 -15.36 0.27
N ARG A 14 -2.23 -16.08 0.52
CA ARG A 14 -3.44 -16.00 -0.30
C ARG A 14 -4.10 -14.62 -0.23
N LEU A 15 -4.11 -14.04 0.98
CA LEU A 15 -4.62 -12.68 1.20
C LEU A 15 -3.82 -11.66 0.38
N ASN A 16 -2.51 -11.74 0.45
CA ASN A 16 -1.62 -10.86 -0.30
C ASN A 16 -1.85 -11.00 -1.81
N ASN A 17 -1.96 -12.23 -2.29
CA ASN A 17 -2.24 -12.50 -3.71
C ASN A 17 -3.59 -11.95 -4.15
N PHE A 18 -4.62 -12.09 -3.32
CA PHE A 18 -5.94 -11.53 -3.60
C PHE A 18 -5.87 -10.00 -3.76
N MET A 19 -5.24 -9.31 -2.82
CA MET A 19 -5.10 -7.86 -2.87
C MET A 19 -4.30 -7.41 -4.10
N ARG A 20 -3.23 -8.14 -4.42
CA ARG A 20 -2.40 -7.88 -5.59
C ARG A 20 -3.20 -8.05 -6.89
N ASP A 21 -3.94 -9.13 -7.02
CA ASP A 21 -4.73 -9.42 -8.22
C ASP A 21 -5.80 -8.35 -8.45
N ARG A 22 -6.46 -7.90 -7.39
CA ARG A 22 -7.44 -6.82 -7.46
C ARG A 22 -6.80 -5.50 -7.87
N THR A 23 -5.62 -5.22 -7.34
CA THR A 23 -4.86 -4.01 -7.68
C THR A 23 -4.46 -4.02 -9.15
N LEU A 24 -3.88 -5.10 -9.64
CA LEU A 24 -3.50 -5.25 -11.04
C LEU A 24 -4.69 -5.08 -11.98
N LYS A 25 -5.82 -5.67 -11.63
CA LYS A 25 -7.05 -5.58 -12.41
C LYS A 25 -7.58 -4.15 -12.46
N GLY A 26 -7.56 -3.47 -11.33
CA GLY A 26 -8.01 -2.07 -11.24
C GLY A 26 -7.11 -1.08 -11.97
N LEU A 27 -5.84 -1.44 -12.19
CA LEU A 27 -4.86 -0.60 -12.89
C LEU A 27 -4.78 -0.88 -14.39
N GLU A 28 -5.55 -1.83 -14.90
CA GLU A 28 -5.59 -2.12 -16.35
C GLU A 28 -5.95 -0.86 -17.15
N GLY A 29 -5.23 -0.64 -18.25
CA GLY A 29 -5.42 0.53 -19.08
C GLY A 29 -4.67 1.78 -18.62
N THR A 30 -3.96 1.71 -17.50
CA THR A 30 -3.08 2.78 -17.01
C THR A 30 -1.61 2.39 -17.22
N ASP A 31 -0.71 3.36 -17.10
CA ASP A 31 0.74 3.13 -17.10
C ASP A 31 1.27 2.84 -15.68
N LEU A 32 0.38 2.62 -14.72
CA LEU A 32 0.75 2.33 -13.34
C LEU A 32 1.10 0.85 -13.16
N LYS A 33 2.23 0.62 -12.50
CA LYS A 33 2.67 -0.71 -12.09
C LYS A 33 2.20 -1.00 -10.66
N ALA A 34 1.99 -2.26 -10.34
CA ALA A 34 1.66 -2.66 -8.97
C ALA A 34 2.72 -2.22 -7.96
N SER A 35 4.00 -2.19 -8.37
CA SER A 35 5.11 -1.75 -7.51
C SER A 35 5.04 -0.28 -7.12
N PHE A 36 4.30 0.56 -7.85
CA PHE A 36 4.12 1.98 -7.52
C PHE A 36 3.08 2.21 -6.44
N THR A 37 2.20 1.25 -6.20
CA THR A 37 1.03 1.45 -5.34
C THR A 37 1.35 1.80 -3.90
N PRO A 38 2.35 1.18 -3.23
CA PRO A 38 2.67 1.57 -1.86
C PRO A 38 3.13 3.03 -1.74
N VAL A 39 3.96 3.48 -2.68
CA VAL A 39 4.49 4.85 -2.66
C VAL A 39 3.38 5.87 -2.92
N LEU A 40 2.57 5.66 -3.95
CA LEU A 40 1.48 6.57 -4.29
C LEU A 40 0.41 6.59 -3.20
N ALA A 41 0.07 5.44 -2.63
CA ALA A 41 -0.90 5.35 -1.53
C ALA A 41 -0.38 6.10 -0.29
N ALA A 42 0.89 5.94 0.06
CA ALA A 42 1.49 6.63 1.20
C ALA A 42 1.52 8.15 1.02
N LEU A 43 1.71 8.63 -0.21
CA LEU A 43 1.73 10.06 -0.53
C LEU A 43 0.33 10.69 -0.60
N GLY A 44 -0.72 9.88 -0.75
CA GLY A 44 -2.06 10.34 -1.15
C GLY A 44 -2.65 11.46 -0.29
N ASP A 45 -2.53 11.37 1.03
CA ASP A 45 -3.11 12.34 1.97
C ASP A 45 -2.05 13.21 2.64
N THR A 46 -0.88 13.37 2.01
CA THR A 46 0.22 14.12 2.59
C THR A 46 0.61 15.33 1.74
N ASP A 47 1.28 16.29 2.37
CA ASP A 47 1.90 17.43 1.69
C ASP A 47 3.29 17.10 1.17
N GLY A 48 3.71 15.87 1.29
CA GLY A 48 5.00 15.37 0.84
C GLY A 48 5.69 14.52 1.89
N LEU A 49 6.48 13.55 1.41
CA LEU A 49 7.25 12.64 2.26
C LEU A 49 8.65 12.48 1.70
N THR A 50 9.62 12.35 2.59
CA THR A 50 11.00 12.03 2.21
C THR A 50 11.14 10.53 1.89
N VAL A 51 12.25 10.15 1.26
CA VAL A 51 12.58 8.73 1.00
C VAL A 51 12.60 7.93 2.30
N SER A 52 13.17 8.49 3.36
CA SER A 52 13.23 7.83 4.67
C SER A 52 11.86 7.61 5.28
N GLU A 53 10.99 8.61 5.20
CA GLU A 53 9.61 8.51 5.68
C GLU A 53 8.81 7.46 4.89
N LEU A 54 8.96 7.46 3.56
CA LEU A 54 8.33 6.45 2.69
C LEU A 54 8.82 5.04 3.02
N SER A 55 10.12 4.87 3.24
CA SER A 55 10.69 3.59 3.63
C SER A 55 10.08 3.09 4.94
N HIS A 56 9.95 3.97 5.92
CA HIS A 56 9.36 3.64 7.21
C HIS A 56 7.87 3.24 7.09
N ILE A 57 7.10 4.03 6.35
CA ILE A 57 5.65 3.79 6.20
C ILE A 57 5.35 2.53 5.39
N THR A 58 6.08 2.32 4.29
CA THR A 58 5.79 1.22 3.35
C THR A 58 6.49 -0.08 3.71
N GLY A 59 7.54 -0.04 4.52
CA GLY A 59 8.38 -1.20 4.79
C GLY A 59 9.31 -1.58 3.63
N LEU A 60 9.34 -0.77 2.56
CA LEU A 60 10.22 -1.00 1.42
C LEU A 60 11.60 -0.40 1.69
N ASP A 61 12.65 -1.02 1.16
CA ASP A 61 13.99 -0.46 1.28
C ASP A 61 14.16 0.83 0.44
N LYS A 62 15.14 1.64 0.82
CA LYS A 62 15.38 2.94 0.18
C LYS A 62 15.75 2.83 -1.30
N SER A 63 16.45 1.76 -1.69
CA SER A 63 16.80 1.50 -3.09
C SER A 63 15.56 1.28 -3.95
N ASN A 64 14.63 0.47 -3.45
CA ASN A 64 13.37 0.20 -4.11
C ASN A 64 12.55 1.48 -4.28
N ILE A 65 12.44 2.27 -3.20
CA ILE A 65 11.72 3.55 -3.23
C ILE A 65 12.36 4.51 -4.22
N THR A 66 13.68 4.64 -4.23
CA THR A 66 14.40 5.53 -5.13
C THR A 66 14.14 5.17 -6.60
N ARG A 67 14.13 3.88 -6.94
CA ARG A 67 13.79 3.43 -8.30
C ARG A 67 12.35 3.77 -8.68
N ASN A 68 11.42 3.54 -7.77
CA ASN A 68 10.02 3.89 -7.98
C ASN A 68 9.83 5.39 -8.18
N ILE A 69 10.50 6.20 -7.37
CA ILE A 69 10.43 7.66 -7.46
C ILE A 69 10.96 8.14 -8.81
N GLN A 70 12.07 7.58 -9.29
CA GLN A 70 12.62 7.94 -10.59
C GLN A 70 11.61 7.66 -11.71
N GLN A 71 11.04 6.48 -11.73
CA GLN A 71 10.05 6.09 -12.74
C GLN A 71 8.77 6.94 -12.64
N LEU A 72 8.27 7.15 -11.43
CA LEU A 72 7.08 7.97 -11.21
C LEU A 72 7.31 9.43 -11.60
N SER A 73 8.50 9.96 -11.38
CA SER A 73 8.88 11.31 -11.81
C SER A 73 8.89 11.43 -13.32
N GLU A 74 9.48 10.45 -14.01
CA GLU A 74 9.51 10.41 -15.48
C GLU A 74 8.10 10.33 -16.08
N LEU A 75 7.19 9.63 -15.43
CA LEU A 75 5.81 9.51 -15.86
C LEU A 75 4.93 10.71 -15.45
N GLY A 76 5.45 11.64 -14.66
CA GLY A 76 4.75 12.86 -14.27
C GLY A 76 3.83 12.74 -13.07
N TYR A 77 3.96 11.70 -12.26
CA TYR A 77 3.12 11.49 -11.08
C TYR A 77 3.62 12.23 -9.84
N ILE A 78 4.91 12.47 -9.76
CA ILE A 78 5.54 13.11 -8.60
C ILE A 78 6.53 14.19 -9.01
N VAL A 79 6.83 15.08 -8.05
CA VAL A 79 7.88 16.10 -8.17
C VAL A 79 8.77 16.00 -6.95
N LYS A 80 10.07 16.14 -7.18
CA LYS A 80 11.10 16.18 -6.13
C LYS A 80 12.14 17.23 -6.54
N ASP A 81 12.20 18.33 -5.79
CA ASP A 81 13.03 19.49 -6.16
C ASP A 81 14.51 19.27 -5.93
N SER A 82 14.91 18.51 -4.89
CA SER A 82 16.29 18.23 -4.57
C SER A 82 16.42 16.88 -3.87
N ARG A 83 17.67 16.45 -3.64
CA ARG A 83 17.97 15.13 -3.07
C ARG A 83 17.29 14.85 -1.72
N ASN A 84 17.17 15.87 -0.86
CA ASN A 84 16.59 15.74 0.48
C ASN A 84 15.21 16.38 0.60
N SER A 85 14.63 16.83 -0.52
CA SER A 85 13.30 17.43 -0.54
C SER A 85 12.22 16.39 -0.37
N PRO A 86 11.08 16.76 0.21
CA PRO A 86 9.90 15.90 0.20
C PRO A 86 9.45 15.62 -1.22
N ILE A 87 8.96 14.41 -1.43
CA ILE A 87 8.34 13.99 -2.68
C ILE A 87 6.88 14.39 -2.62
N ILE A 88 6.41 15.09 -3.65
CA ILE A 88 5.07 15.65 -3.70
C ILE A 88 4.35 15.09 -4.92
N LEU A 89 3.08 14.75 -4.77
CA LEU A 89 2.24 14.33 -5.88
C LEU A 89 1.88 15.53 -6.78
N THR A 90 1.97 15.32 -8.09
CA THR A 90 1.37 16.21 -9.08
C THR A 90 -0.13 15.99 -9.10
N ARG A 91 -0.89 16.77 -9.89
CA ARG A 91 -2.32 16.53 -10.10
C ARG A 91 -2.56 15.10 -10.63
N LYS A 92 -1.76 14.68 -11.61
CA LYS A 92 -1.81 13.33 -12.15
C LYS A 92 -1.54 12.29 -11.05
N GLY A 93 -0.59 12.57 -10.16
CA GLY A 93 -0.26 11.73 -9.02
C GLY A 93 -1.40 11.63 -8.00
N LYS A 94 -2.08 12.73 -7.72
CA LYS A 94 -3.23 12.75 -6.80
C LYS A 94 -4.38 11.90 -7.34
N ASP A 95 -4.67 12.03 -8.63
CA ASP A 95 -5.70 11.23 -9.29
C ASP A 95 -5.35 9.74 -9.26
N ALA A 96 -4.08 9.40 -9.47
CA ALA A 96 -3.59 8.02 -9.38
C ALA A 96 -3.70 7.47 -7.95
N ALA A 97 -3.32 8.26 -6.94
CA ALA A 97 -3.44 7.86 -5.54
C ALA A 97 -4.90 7.62 -5.15
N ASP A 98 -5.81 8.48 -5.59
CA ASP A 98 -7.25 8.31 -5.35
C ASP A 98 -7.78 7.03 -6.00
N LEU A 99 -7.36 6.74 -7.22
CA LEU A 99 -7.72 5.50 -7.90
C LEU A 99 -7.22 4.27 -7.13
N ILE A 100 -5.96 4.28 -6.71
CA ILE A 100 -5.36 3.19 -5.95
C ILE A 100 -6.11 2.98 -4.63
N MET A 101 -6.39 4.05 -3.90
CA MET A 101 -7.12 3.96 -2.63
C MET A 101 -8.53 3.41 -2.84
N LYS A 102 -9.20 3.80 -3.92
CA LYS A 102 -10.51 3.25 -4.27
C LYS A 102 -10.43 1.74 -4.54
N ILE A 103 -9.48 1.31 -5.36
CA ILE A 103 -9.26 -0.10 -5.68
C ILE A 103 -9.01 -0.92 -4.42
N GLN A 104 -8.13 -0.42 -3.55
CA GLN A 104 -7.77 -1.11 -2.31
C GLN A 104 -8.95 -1.16 -1.33
N ARG A 105 -9.73 -0.11 -1.25
CA ARG A 105 -10.94 -0.08 -0.41
C ARG A 105 -11.97 -1.10 -0.89
N GLU A 106 -12.24 -1.12 -2.18
CA GLU A 106 -13.17 -2.08 -2.77
C GLU A 106 -12.71 -3.52 -2.58
N ALA A 107 -11.42 -3.78 -2.77
CA ALA A 107 -10.84 -5.10 -2.53
C ALA A 107 -10.94 -5.51 -1.05
N TYR A 108 -10.69 -4.58 -0.14
CA TYR A 108 -10.82 -4.82 1.29
C TYR A 108 -12.26 -5.10 1.68
N ASP A 109 -13.22 -4.31 1.18
CA ASP A 109 -14.64 -4.50 1.44
C ASP A 109 -15.10 -5.87 0.93
N GLU A 110 -14.66 -6.28 -0.24
CA GLU A 110 -14.94 -7.62 -0.78
C GLU A 110 -14.37 -8.70 0.14
N LEU A 111 -13.14 -8.52 0.61
CA LEU A 111 -12.47 -9.47 1.48
C LEU A 111 -13.23 -9.73 2.78
N ILE A 112 -13.74 -8.65 3.40
CA ILE A 112 -14.45 -8.75 4.69
C ILE A 112 -15.96 -8.87 4.54
N SER A 113 -16.47 -9.02 3.32
CA SER A 113 -17.91 -9.13 3.05
C SER A 113 -18.56 -10.36 3.70
N CYS A 114 -17.77 -11.38 3.99
CA CYS A 114 -18.23 -12.60 4.67
C CYS A 114 -18.46 -12.40 6.17
N LEU A 115 -18.06 -11.26 6.73
CA LEU A 115 -18.14 -10.97 8.17
C LEU A 115 -19.38 -10.15 8.49
N ASP A 116 -19.98 -10.41 9.65
CA ASP A 116 -21.01 -9.51 10.19
C ASP A 116 -20.36 -8.26 10.80
N ASP A 117 -21.19 -7.30 11.26
CA ASP A 117 -20.69 -6.03 11.76
C ASP A 117 -19.79 -6.16 12.99
N ASP A 118 -20.11 -7.07 13.91
CA ASP A 118 -19.31 -7.30 15.11
C ASP A 118 -17.97 -7.94 14.75
N GLU A 119 -18.00 -8.92 13.86
CA GLU A 119 -16.79 -9.59 13.35
C GLU A 119 -15.89 -8.62 12.60
N ARG A 120 -16.45 -7.70 11.80
CA ARG A 120 -15.68 -6.65 11.10
C ARG A 120 -14.96 -5.75 12.08
N ARG A 121 -15.64 -5.27 13.11
CA ARG A 121 -15.03 -4.44 14.14
C ARG A 121 -13.91 -5.17 14.87
N MET A 122 -14.15 -6.43 15.22
CA MET A 122 -13.18 -7.29 15.87
C MET A 122 -11.96 -7.50 14.98
N PHE A 123 -12.17 -7.84 13.71
CA PHE A 123 -11.09 -8.07 12.74
C PHE A 123 -10.21 -6.82 12.57
N ILE A 124 -10.82 -5.65 12.37
CA ILE A 124 -10.10 -4.38 12.23
C ILE A 124 -9.29 -4.08 13.49
N GLY A 125 -9.87 -4.25 14.66
CA GLY A 125 -9.20 -3.98 15.94
C GLY A 125 -8.01 -4.90 16.18
N VAL A 126 -8.17 -6.19 15.91
CA VAL A 126 -7.09 -7.18 16.07
C VAL A 126 -5.99 -6.96 15.05
N ALA A 127 -6.34 -6.71 13.78
CA ALA A 127 -5.37 -6.41 12.74
C ALA A 127 -4.54 -5.15 13.08
N ALA A 128 -5.20 -4.10 13.53
CA ALA A 128 -4.51 -2.87 13.95
C ALA A 128 -3.52 -3.13 15.10
N LYS A 129 -3.89 -3.96 16.06
CA LYS A 129 -3.00 -4.35 17.18
C LYS A 129 -1.77 -5.11 16.66
N VAL A 130 -1.98 -6.05 15.74
CA VAL A 130 -0.88 -6.83 15.14
C VAL A 130 0.07 -5.90 14.37
N PHE A 131 -0.45 -5.00 13.56
CA PHE A 131 0.36 -4.07 12.79
C PHE A 131 1.17 -3.13 13.67
N ARG A 132 0.58 -2.59 14.74
CA ARG A 132 1.33 -1.77 15.70
C ARG A 132 2.47 -2.53 16.37
N SER A 133 2.26 -3.81 16.65
CA SER A 133 3.30 -4.69 17.21
C SER A 133 4.48 -4.86 16.25
N ILE A 134 4.22 -4.95 14.96
CA ILE A 134 5.25 -5.10 13.92
C ILE A 134 6.04 -3.80 13.75
N GLU A 135 5.40 -2.65 13.77
CA GLU A 135 6.05 -1.33 13.65
C GLU A 135 7.15 -1.14 14.69
N GLY A 136 6.95 -1.62 15.90
CA GLY A 136 7.96 -1.53 16.96
C GLY A 136 9.19 -2.41 16.78
N LYS A 137 9.18 -3.31 15.78
CA LYS A 137 10.26 -4.29 15.56
C LYS A 137 11.22 -3.92 14.42
N GLY A 138 11.04 -2.76 13.80
CA GLY A 138 11.92 -2.17 12.81
C GLY A 138 12.09 -2.97 11.52
N PHE A 139 11.74 -2.35 10.45
CA PHE A 139 12.09 -2.82 9.12
C PHE A 139 13.46 -2.27 8.71
#